data_f98c84166c19be75dc66f0f386543149
#
_entry.id   f98c84166c19be75dc66f0f386543149
#
_cell.length_a   1.000
_cell.length_b   1.000
_cell.length_c   1.000
_cell.angle_alpha   90.00
_cell.angle_beta   90.00
_cell.angle_gamma   90.00
#
_symmetry.space_group_name_H-M   'P 1'
#
loop_
_entity.id
_entity.type
_entity.pdbx_description
1 polymer ?
#
loop_
_entity_poly.entity_id
_entity_poly.type
_entity_poly.pdbx_seq_one_letter_code
_entity_poly.pdbx_strand_id
1 'polypeptide(L)'
;MNFFDLVTSSNLVAYWLEKDLNDVRVGDQLFPFKKELGVELDWVKGANNQVVGLRLSAYDAKSIRRDREGIEKVKTEMPFFKESMVVDEKMRQQLNTLLQTQNEALIRTIVARIFDDEIKLIKAAYETVERVRMQLLTTGTIVLGSNGQSYTYDYGMPAANKRNAGVDWDAQNADPVKDISDAKQVALKKGYKLTRAMCNSNCLNALLNNTNIKNTLYVFANGNISITVDDVRRYIEERTGITIYVNDNGYVNEQGVFTGYFADDTFVLMPDGPLGETHYGTTPEESDLMTGATDAEVSLVNNSVAVTTSKIVDPVNVQTKVSMVMLPSFEQADGVFIIDTKA
;
A
#
# COMPACT_ATOMS: atom_id res chain seq x y z
N MET A 1 -0.89 16.32 -39.02
CA MET A 1 -0.70 15.70 -37.71
C MET A 1 0.75 15.28 -37.62
N ASN A 2 1.48 15.69 -36.61
CA ASN A 2 2.88 15.31 -36.46
C ASN A 2 3.05 14.40 -35.23
N PHE A 3 4.23 13.79 -35.09
CA PHE A 3 4.54 12.91 -33.97
C PHE A 3 4.23 13.54 -32.60
N PHE A 4 4.57 14.82 -32.43
CA PHE A 4 4.41 15.52 -31.16
C PHE A 4 2.94 15.84 -30.83
N ASP A 5 2.04 15.78 -31.80
CA ASP A 5 0.60 15.98 -31.59
C ASP A 5 -0.08 14.68 -31.17
N LEU A 6 0.57 13.53 -31.38
CA LEU A 6 0.04 12.19 -31.03
C LEU A 6 0.48 11.74 -29.65
N VAL A 7 1.75 11.96 -29.30
CA VAL A 7 2.33 11.53 -28.03
C VAL A 7 2.28 12.69 -27.04
N THR A 8 1.15 12.80 -26.38
CA THR A 8 0.84 13.84 -25.38
C THR A 8 0.42 13.23 -24.06
N SER A 9 0.60 13.97 -22.96
CA SER A 9 0.19 13.49 -21.63
C SER A 9 -1.32 13.22 -21.56
N SER A 10 -2.14 14.08 -22.20
CA SER A 10 -3.59 13.91 -22.25
C SER A 10 -4.00 12.63 -22.97
N ASN A 11 -3.36 12.31 -24.11
CA ASN A 11 -3.64 11.10 -24.86
C ASN A 11 -3.20 9.84 -24.09
N LEU A 12 -2.07 9.90 -23.37
CA LEU A 12 -1.58 8.81 -22.55
C LEU A 12 -2.52 8.53 -21.37
N VAL A 13 -2.99 9.56 -20.68
CA VAL A 13 -3.96 9.43 -19.59
C VAL A 13 -5.31 8.91 -20.11
N ALA A 14 -5.79 9.38 -21.27
CA ALA A 14 -7.00 8.86 -21.90
C ALA A 14 -6.86 7.36 -22.23
N TYR A 15 -5.72 6.96 -22.78
CA TYR A 15 -5.42 5.55 -23.08
C TYR A 15 -5.34 4.69 -21.82
N TRP A 16 -4.79 5.20 -20.71
CA TRP A 16 -4.80 4.54 -19.41
C TRP A 16 -6.23 4.29 -18.92
N LEU A 17 -7.08 5.31 -18.99
CA LEU A 17 -8.48 5.20 -18.54
C LEU A 17 -9.30 4.27 -19.42
N GLU A 18 -9.06 4.26 -20.74
CA GLU A 18 -9.76 3.38 -21.70
C GLU A 18 -9.43 1.89 -21.44
N LYS A 19 -8.20 1.60 -21.07
CA LYS A 19 -7.76 0.21 -20.77
C LYS A 19 -8.27 -0.32 -19.43
N ASP A 20 -8.92 0.52 -18.63
CA ASP A 20 -9.43 0.18 -17.27
C ASP A 20 -8.42 -0.64 -16.45
N LEU A 21 -7.20 -0.11 -16.37
CA LEU A 21 -6.11 -0.75 -15.63
C LEU A 21 -6.22 -0.52 -14.12
N ASN A 22 -7.44 -0.31 -13.63
CA ASN A 22 -7.75 -0.13 -12.22
C ASN A 22 -7.69 -1.47 -11.49
N ASP A 23 -6.48 -1.96 -11.23
CA ASP A 23 -6.27 -3.02 -10.26
C ASP A 23 -6.64 -2.48 -8.87
N VAL A 24 -7.73 -3.01 -8.31
CA VAL A 24 -8.10 -2.73 -6.91
C VAL A 24 -7.05 -3.38 -6.02
N ARG A 25 -6.15 -2.56 -5.49
CA ARG A 25 -5.11 -3.03 -4.58
C ARG A 25 -5.65 -3.15 -3.16
N VAL A 26 -5.11 -4.10 -2.42
CA VAL A 26 -5.49 -4.32 -1.02
C VAL A 26 -5.21 -3.06 -0.18
N GLY A 27 -4.11 -2.37 -0.47
CA GLY A 27 -3.73 -1.14 0.20
C GLY A 27 -4.73 0.01 0.04
N ASP A 28 -5.53 0.04 -1.04
CA ASP A 28 -6.54 1.08 -1.23
C ASP A 28 -7.68 1.00 -0.20
N GLN A 29 -7.97 -0.20 0.30
CA GLN A 29 -8.96 -0.41 1.36
C GLN A 29 -8.39 -0.11 2.75
N LEU A 30 -7.10 -0.38 2.95
CA LEU A 30 -6.43 -0.17 4.25
C LEU A 30 -5.99 1.27 4.44
N PHE A 31 -5.58 1.93 3.36
CA PHE A 31 -5.07 3.30 3.33
C PHE A 31 -5.71 4.05 2.16
N PRO A 32 -6.99 4.44 2.25
CA PRO A 32 -7.70 5.13 1.17
C PRO A 32 -7.01 6.42 0.75
N PHE A 33 -7.31 6.84 -0.47
CA PHE A 33 -6.75 8.05 -1.09
C PHE A 33 -7.17 9.32 -0.36
N LYS A 34 -6.22 10.26 -0.20
CA LYS A 34 -6.47 11.62 0.24
C LYS A 34 -5.54 12.60 -0.46
N LYS A 35 -6.09 13.66 -1.03
CA LYS A 35 -5.31 14.73 -1.65
C LYS A 35 -5.00 15.82 -0.63
N GLU A 36 -3.73 16.25 -0.57
CA GLU A 36 -3.26 17.37 0.23
C GLU A 36 -2.60 18.42 -0.63
N LEU A 37 -2.71 19.69 -0.23
CA LEU A 37 -1.99 20.79 -0.88
C LEU A 37 -0.61 20.94 -0.27
N GLY A 38 0.41 20.98 -1.14
CA GLY A 38 1.81 21.11 -0.70
C GLY A 38 2.50 19.74 -0.55
N VAL A 39 3.62 19.75 0.18
CA VAL A 39 4.51 18.59 0.35
C VAL A 39 4.61 18.12 1.80
N GLU A 40 3.96 18.82 2.72
CA GLU A 40 3.98 18.50 4.14
C GLU A 40 2.76 17.65 4.51
N LEU A 41 2.98 16.59 5.26
CA LEU A 41 1.95 15.74 5.82
C LEU A 41 1.78 16.05 7.30
N ASP A 42 0.58 16.49 7.67
CA ASP A 42 0.16 16.65 9.06
C ASP A 42 -0.90 15.60 9.40
N TRP A 43 -0.60 14.69 10.29
CA TRP A 43 -1.56 13.69 10.74
C TRP A 43 -1.53 13.50 12.26
N VAL A 44 -2.57 12.91 12.78
CA VAL A 44 -2.76 12.70 14.21
C VAL A 44 -2.64 11.20 14.50
N LYS A 45 -1.63 10.83 15.29
CA LYS A 45 -1.55 9.47 15.81
C LYS A 45 -2.69 9.25 16.78
N GLY A 46 -3.43 8.13 16.60
CA GLY A 46 -4.64 7.83 17.35
C GLY A 46 -4.44 7.89 18.85
N ALA A 47 -5.31 8.63 19.53
CA ALA A 47 -5.45 8.52 20.97
C ALA A 47 -6.08 7.16 21.31
N ASN A 48 -5.74 6.61 22.47
CA ASN A 48 -6.37 5.39 23.00
C ASN A 48 -7.88 5.47 22.83
N ASN A 49 -8.48 4.48 22.14
CA ASN A 49 -9.93 4.39 21.96
C ASN A 49 -10.70 4.12 23.28
N GLN A 50 -9.99 4.06 24.41
CA GLN A 50 -10.61 3.87 25.72
C GLN A 50 -11.02 5.19 26.32
N VAL A 51 -12.33 5.38 26.49
CA VAL A 51 -12.87 6.54 27.16
C VAL A 51 -13.08 6.21 28.64
N VAL A 52 -12.45 7.00 29.51
CA VAL A 52 -12.72 6.89 30.97
C VAL A 52 -14.16 7.31 31.25
N GLY A 53 -14.89 6.50 31.99
CA GLY A 53 -16.27 6.78 32.36
C GLY A 53 -16.44 8.13 33.06
N LEU A 54 -17.66 8.67 33.08
CA LEU A 54 -17.98 9.87 33.82
C LEU A 54 -17.79 9.65 35.32
N ARG A 55 -17.21 10.66 36.00
CA ARG A 55 -17.05 10.65 37.45
C ARG A 55 -18.38 11.00 38.10
N LEU A 56 -18.68 10.34 39.21
CA LEU A 56 -19.84 10.67 40.03
C LEU A 56 -19.68 12.09 40.62
N SER A 57 -20.71 12.90 40.57
CA SER A 57 -20.72 14.24 41.16
C SER A 57 -21.98 14.39 42.04
N ALA A 58 -21.85 15.20 43.09
CA ALA A 58 -23.00 15.60 43.89
C ALA A 58 -23.85 16.67 43.14
N TYR A 59 -25.12 16.79 43.46
CA TYR A 59 -25.95 17.88 42.98
C TYR A 59 -25.36 19.20 43.50
N ASP A 60 -25.44 20.26 42.70
CA ASP A 60 -24.87 21.60 42.98
C ASP A 60 -23.36 21.69 43.10
N ALA A 61 -22.61 20.62 42.80
CA ALA A 61 -21.15 20.63 42.70
C ALA A 61 -20.66 21.14 41.34
N LYS A 62 -19.57 21.86 41.30
CA LYS A 62 -18.93 22.28 40.04
C LYS A 62 -18.46 21.03 39.27
N SER A 63 -18.65 21.07 37.95
CA SER A 63 -18.17 19.98 37.07
C SER A 63 -16.64 19.85 37.16
N ILE A 64 -16.17 18.59 37.24
CA ILE A 64 -14.74 18.27 37.17
C ILE A 64 -14.29 18.40 35.74
N ARG A 65 -13.37 19.30 35.47
CA ARG A 65 -12.80 19.47 34.13
C ARG A 65 -11.92 18.25 33.78
N ARG A 66 -12.11 17.71 32.59
CA ARG A 66 -11.26 16.65 32.04
C ARG A 66 -10.24 17.32 31.12
N ASP A 67 -8.97 17.01 31.32
CA ASP A 67 -7.93 17.39 30.37
C ASP A 67 -8.09 16.58 29.08
N ARG A 68 -7.73 17.16 27.94
CA ARG A 68 -7.66 16.43 26.68
C ARG A 68 -6.47 15.45 26.75
N GLU A 69 -6.71 14.22 26.35
CA GLU A 69 -5.61 13.27 26.12
C GLU A 69 -4.66 13.87 25.10
N GLY A 70 -3.36 13.73 25.34
CA GLY A 70 -2.33 14.28 24.44
C GLY A 70 -2.45 13.64 23.04
N ILE A 71 -2.84 14.44 22.08
CA ILE A 71 -2.85 14.07 20.68
C ILE A 71 -1.47 14.39 20.13
N GLU A 72 -0.74 13.37 19.70
CA GLU A 72 0.55 13.56 19.05
C GLU A 72 0.31 13.96 17.58
N LYS A 73 0.65 15.18 17.24
CA LYS A 73 0.68 15.64 15.84
C LYS A 73 2.03 15.29 15.25
N VAL A 74 2.03 14.51 14.21
CA VAL A 74 3.22 14.20 13.42
C VAL A 74 3.22 15.11 12.21
N LYS A 75 4.29 15.87 12.02
CA LYS A 75 4.52 16.68 10.83
C LYS A 75 5.76 16.15 10.13
N THR A 76 5.63 15.79 8.87
CA THR A 76 6.72 15.25 8.07
C THR A 76 6.61 15.68 6.61
N GLU A 77 7.73 15.74 5.92
CA GLU A 77 7.77 16.01 4.49
C GLU A 77 7.56 14.71 3.71
N MET A 78 6.67 14.76 2.73
CA MET A 78 6.38 13.62 1.87
C MET A 78 7.50 13.42 0.82
N PRO A 79 7.94 12.19 0.57
CA PRO A 79 8.96 11.90 -0.43
C PRO A 79 8.43 12.14 -1.83
N PHE A 80 9.32 12.64 -2.70
CA PHE A 80 9.05 12.87 -4.11
C PHE A 80 9.61 11.74 -4.97
N PHE A 81 8.75 11.12 -5.76
CA PHE A 81 9.10 10.06 -6.70
C PHE A 81 8.96 10.59 -8.12
N LYS A 82 9.95 10.31 -8.97
CA LYS A 82 9.90 10.65 -10.39
C LYS A 82 10.72 9.69 -11.21
N GLU A 83 10.19 9.36 -12.37
CA GLU A 83 10.89 8.56 -13.38
C GLU A 83 10.48 9.02 -14.77
N SER A 84 11.33 8.82 -15.76
CA SER A 84 11.03 9.22 -17.12
C SER A 84 11.50 8.19 -18.14
N MET A 85 10.81 8.15 -19.27
CA MET A 85 11.13 7.34 -20.43
C MET A 85 11.17 8.22 -21.69
N VAL A 86 12.00 7.85 -22.64
CA VAL A 86 12.13 8.52 -23.92
C VAL A 86 11.70 7.55 -25.00
N VAL A 87 10.94 8.01 -25.98
CA VAL A 87 10.51 7.18 -27.12
C VAL A 87 11.72 6.79 -27.96
N ASP A 88 11.78 5.50 -28.39
CA ASP A 88 12.87 5.02 -29.26
C ASP A 88 12.90 5.80 -30.59
N GLU A 89 14.09 6.29 -30.98
CA GLU A 89 14.27 7.05 -32.23
C GLU A 89 13.85 6.26 -33.48
N LYS A 90 14.07 4.95 -33.50
CA LYS A 90 13.65 4.08 -34.62
C LYS A 90 12.14 4.03 -34.72
N MET A 91 11.46 3.92 -33.59
CA MET A 91 10.00 3.89 -33.51
C MET A 91 9.42 5.23 -33.95
N ARG A 92 10.04 6.35 -33.56
CA ARG A 92 9.69 7.69 -34.04
C ARG A 92 9.86 7.85 -35.56
N GLN A 93 10.99 7.37 -36.12
CA GLN A 93 11.24 7.42 -37.58
C GLN A 93 10.21 6.58 -38.33
N GLN A 94 9.86 5.39 -37.83
CA GLN A 94 8.80 4.55 -38.42
C GLN A 94 7.47 5.27 -38.42
N LEU A 95 7.08 5.90 -37.29
CA LEU A 95 5.85 6.64 -37.19
C LEU A 95 5.83 7.84 -38.15
N ASN A 96 6.91 8.62 -38.25
CA ASN A 96 6.99 9.75 -39.20
C ASN A 96 6.85 9.28 -40.63
N THR A 97 7.44 8.16 -41.02
CA THR A 97 7.29 7.57 -42.34
C THR A 97 5.83 7.16 -42.62
N LEU A 98 5.16 6.55 -41.64
CA LEU A 98 3.76 6.13 -41.76
C LEU A 98 2.79 7.29 -41.81
N LEU A 99 3.08 8.39 -41.11
CA LEU A 99 2.29 9.62 -41.17
C LEU A 99 2.27 10.20 -42.60
N GLN A 100 3.36 10.06 -43.36
CA GLN A 100 3.40 10.46 -44.78
C GLN A 100 2.55 9.56 -45.69
N THR A 101 2.41 8.28 -45.32
CA THR A 101 1.62 7.29 -46.11
C THR A 101 0.12 7.32 -45.78
N GLN A 102 -0.31 8.07 -44.77
CA GLN A 102 -1.70 8.19 -44.31
C GLN A 102 -2.38 6.86 -43.95
N ASN A 103 -1.60 5.85 -43.57
CA ASN A 103 -2.10 4.53 -43.14
C ASN A 103 -2.53 4.58 -41.67
N GLU A 104 -3.75 4.98 -41.40
CA GLU A 104 -4.29 5.15 -40.06
C GLU A 104 -4.19 3.90 -39.16
N ALA A 105 -4.39 2.69 -39.73
CA ALA A 105 -4.35 1.45 -38.96
C ALA A 105 -2.95 1.17 -38.41
N LEU A 106 -1.91 1.37 -39.23
CA LEU A 106 -0.51 1.18 -38.80
C LEU A 106 -0.07 2.29 -37.85
N ILE A 107 -0.51 3.53 -38.06
CA ILE A 107 -0.25 4.66 -37.15
C ILE A 107 -0.79 4.32 -35.75
N ARG A 108 -2.06 3.91 -35.62
CA ARG A 108 -2.68 3.51 -34.35
C ARG A 108 -1.92 2.37 -33.68
N THR A 109 -1.45 1.39 -34.44
CA THR A 109 -0.69 0.27 -33.89
C THR A 109 0.64 0.70 -33.26
N ILE A 110 1.37 1.62 -33.90
CA ILE A 110 2.65 2.11 -33.37
C ILE A 110 2.42 3.03 -32.18
N VAL A 111 1.43 3.92 -32.24
CA VAL A 111 1.07 4.80 -31.11
C VAL A 111 0.65 3.98 -29.90
N ALA A 112 -0.18 2.94 -30.09
CA ALA A 112 -0.56 2.03 -29.01
C ALA A 112 0.66 1.33 -28.39
N ARG A 113 1.65 0.93 -29.18
CA ARG A 113 2.89 0.32 -28.66
C ARG A 113 3.72 1.33 -27.84
N ILE A 114 3.82 2.58 -28.29
CA ILE A 114 4.48 3.65 -27.51
C ILE A 114 3.76 3.84 -26.17
N PHE A 115 2.44 3.95 -26.18
CA PHE A 115 1.67 4.10 -24.96
C PHE A 115 1.73 2.88 -24.05
N ASP A 116 1.79 1.66 -24.59
CA ASP A 116 1.97 0.43 -23.79
C ASP A 116 3.31 0.43 -23.04
N ASP A 117 4.36 1.02 -23.61
CA ASP A 117 5.64 1.18 -22.92
C ASP A 117 5.56 2.30 -21.86
N GLU A 118 4.99 3.45 -22.18
CA GLU A 118 4.89 4.59 -21.26
C GLU A 118 3.94 4.33 -20.07
N ILE A 119 2.87 3.55 -20.25
CA ILE A 119 1.98 3.11 -19.18
C ILE A 119 2.73 2.34 -18.07
N LYS A 120 3.84 1.69 -18.38
CA LYS A 120 4.67 1.01 -17.37
C LYS A 120 5.16 1.96 -16.29
N LEU A 121 5.41 3.24 -16.62
CA LEU A 121 5.76 4.26 -15.62
C LEU A 121 4.61 4.54 -14.64
N ILE A 122 3.38 4.62 -15.15
CA ILE A 122 2.20 4.84 -14.30
C ILE A 122 1.96 3.61 -13.40
N LYS A 123 2.11 2.40 -13.96
CA LYS A 123 2.03 1.16 -13.18
C LYS A 123 3.09 1.11 -12.09
N ALA A 124 4.34 1.49 -12.41
CA ALA A 124 5.44 1.53 -11.45
C ALA A 124 5.17 2.54 -10.31
N ALA A 125 4.53 3.68 -10.60
CA ALA A 125 4.12 4.62 -9.57
C ALA A 125 3.12 3.98 -8.59
N TYR A 126 2.06 3.34 -9.07
CA TYR A 126 1.09 2.66 -8.22
C TYR A 126 1.66 1.43 -7.49
N GLU A 127 2.60 0.71 -8.11
CA GLU A 127 3.34 -0.37 -7.45
C GLU A 127 4.18 0.16 -6.28
N THR A 128 4.80 1.31 -6.46
CA THR A 128 5.54 1.97 -5.38
C THR A 128 4.63 2.35 -4.21
N VAL A 129 3.43 2.85 -4.49
CA VAL A 129 2.43 3.15 -3.46
C VAL A 129 2.07 1.90 -2.66
N GLU A 130 1.73 0.81 -3.34
CA GLU A 130 1.35 -0.44 -2.68
C GLU A 130 2.49 -1.03 -1.85
N ARG A 131 3.72 -1.01 -2.39
CA ARG A 131 4.92 -1.43 -1.66
C ARG A 131 5.11 -0.66 -0.36
N VAL A 132 4.97 0.67 -0.40
CA VAL A 132 5.13 1.54 0.77
C VAL A 132 4.05 1.26 1.82
N ARG A 133 2.80 1.08 1.40
CA ARG A 133 1.68 0.71 2.29
C ARG A 133 1.90 -0.65 2.96
N MET A 134 2.30 -1.66 2.20
CA MET A 134 2.54 -3.00 2.72
C MET A 134 3.77 -3.04 3.63
N GLN A 135 4.84 -2.31 3.29
CA GLN A 135 5.99 -2.17 4.18
C GLN A 135 5.59 -1.53 5.51
N LEU A 136 4.78 -0.46 5.47
CA LEU A 136 4.25 0.17 6.68
C LEU A 136 3.42 -0.80 7.52
N LEU A 137 2.54 -1.56 6.89
CA LEU A 137 1.67 -2.54 7.55
C LEU A 137 2.47 -3.66 8.24
N THR A 138 3.51 -4.17 7.58
CA THR A 138 4.28 -5.34 8.04
C THR A 138 5.43 -4.98 8.99
N THR A 139 5.88 -3.73 9.02
CA THR A 139 7.03 -3.32 9.85
C THR A 139 6.74 -2.15 10.78
N GLY A 140 5.69 -1.35 10.52
CA GLY A 140 5.42 -0.10 11.24
C GLY A 140 6.39 1.03 10.88
N THR A 141 7.25 0.82 9.87
CA THR A 141 8.25 1.79 9.40
C THR A 141 8.32 1.77 7.87
N ILE A 142 8.66 2.89 7.27
CA ILE A 142 8.91 2.97 5.83
C ILE A 142 10.38 3.31 5.63
N VAL A 143 11.08 2.48 4.85
CA VAL A 143 12.47 2.73 4.45
C VAL A 143 12.52 2.83 2.93
N LEU A 144 12.90 4.00 2.45
CA LEU A 144 13.04 4.31 1.02
C LEU A 144 14.51 4.62 0.74
N GLY A 145 15.10 3.87 -0.18
CA GLY A 145 16.47 4.11 -0.61
C GLY A 145 16.57 3.92 -2.12
N SER A 146 16.89 4.99 -2.85
CA SER A 146 17.13 4.97 -4.31
C SER A 146 17.93 6.20 -4.72
N ASN A 147 18.73 6.10 -5.77
CA ASN A 147 19.48 7.22 -6.34
C ASN A 147 20.32 8.04 -5.33
N GLY A 148 20.91 7.37 -4.32
CA GLY A 148 21.69 8.05 -3.27
C GLY A 148 20.88 8.82 -2.22
N GLN A 149 19.57 8.76 -2.29
CA GLN A 149 18.65 9.28 -1.27
C GLN A 149 18.23 8.15 -0.34
N SER A 150 18.12 8.44 0.95
CA SER A 150 17.61 7.48 1.95
C SER A 150 16.72 8.20 2.94
N TYR A 151 15.48 7.76 3.04
CA TYR A 151 14.48 8.28 3.97
C TYR A 151 13.97 7.13 4.84
N THR A 152 13.85 7.40 6.14
CA THR A 152 13.25 6.47 7.09
C THR A 152 12.13 7.18 7.84
N TYR A 153 10.93 6.66 7.77
CA TYR A 153 9.76 7.15 8.48
C TYR A 153 9.35 6.10 9.51
N ASP A 154 9.57 6.42 10.78
CA ASP A 154 9.12 5.56 11.90
C ASP A 154 7.79 6.09 12.45
N TYR A 155 6.76 5.26 12.41
CA TYR A 155 5.43 5.61 12.89
C TYR A 155 5.25 5.32 14.38
N GLY A 156 6.32 4.96 15.07
CA GLY A 156 6.31 4.71 16.51
C GLY A 156 5.33 3.61 16.91
N MET A 157 5.25 2.53 16.13
CA MET A 157 4.45 1.35 16.51
C MET A 157 4.97 0.80 17.84
N PRO A 158 4.13 0.57 18.86
CA PRO A 158 4.58 0.05 20.14
C PRO A 158 5.33 -1.28 20.00
N ALA A 159 6.48 -1.42 20.65
CA ALA A 159 7.26 -2.67 20.62
C ALA A 159 6.45 -3.89 21.10
N ALA A 160 5.50 -3.68 22.01
CA ALA A 160 4.60 -4.74 22.48
C ALA A 160 3.62 -5.25 21.41
N ASN A 161 3.48 -4.52 20.30
CA ASN A 161 2.66 -4.93 19.17
C ASN A 161 3.44 -5.77 18.15
N LYS A 162 4.78 -5.76 18.23
CA LYS A 162 5.67 -6.62 17.44
C LYS A 162 6.06 -7.80 18.34
N ARG A 163 5.60 -8.99 18.00
CA ARG A 163 5.72 -10.17 18.85
C ARG A 163 6.29 -11.32 18.05
N ASN A 164 7.10 -12.13 18.71
CA ASN A 164 7.45 -13.45 18.19
C ASN A 164 6.43 -14.47 18.71
N ALA A 165 6.19 -15.52 17.94
CA ALA A 165 5.48 -16.69 18.41
C ALA A 165 6.21 -17.28 19.62
N GLY A 166 5.46 -17.89 20.53
CA GLY A 166 6.06 -18.57 21.68
C GLY A 166 6.89 -19.80 21.30
N VAL A 167 6.52 -20.40 20.18
CA VAL A 167 7.18 -21.53 19.51
C VAL A 167 6.87 -21.40 18.03
N ASP A 168 7.82 -21.74 17.15
CA ASP A 168 7.62 -21.74 15.68
C ASP A 168 6.31 -22.42 15.31
N TRP A 169 5.45 -21.74 14.54
CA TRP A 169 4.10 -22.24 14.25
C TRP A 169 4.05 -23.57 13.52
N ASP A 170 5.12 -23.97 12.85
CA ASP A 170 5.28 -25.28 12.22
C ASP A 170 5.84 -26.36 13.17
N ALA A 171 6.21 -26.01 14.40
CA ALA A 171 6.71 -26.94 15.38
C ALA A 171 5.59 -27.77 16.07
N GLN A 172 5.94 -28.93 16.61
CA GLN A 172 4.98 -29.91 17.12
C GLN A 172 4.17 -29.41 18.32
N ASN A 173 4.74 -28.55 19.16
CA ASN A 173 4.13 -28.01 20.39
C ASN A 173 3.67 -26.54 20.26
N ALA A 174 3.61 -26.01 19.06
CA ALA A 174 3.14 -24.65 18.83
C ALA A 174 1.63 -24.51 19.02
N ASP A 175 1.20 -23.37 19.55
CA ASP A 175 -0.22 -23.01 19.70
C ASP A 175 -0.52 -21.64 19.07
N PRO A 176 -0.66 -21.58 17.75
CA PRO A 176 -0.96 -20.32 17.04
C PRO A 176 -2.27 -19.67 17.50
N VAL A 177 -3.27 -20.48 17.90
CA VAL A 177 -4.56 -19.97 18.38
C VAL A 177 -4.38 -19.18 19.68
N LYS A 178 -3.50 -19.65 20.55
CA LYS A 178 -3.15 -18.96 21.79
C LYS A 178 -2.42 -17.67 21.50
N ASP A 179 -1.41 -17.66 20.60
CA ASP A 179 -0.65 -16.45 20.24
C ASP A 179 -1.56 -15.36 19.67
N ILE A 180 -2.49 -15.72 18.78
CA ILE A 180 -3.51 -14.81 18.22
C ILE A 180 -4.44 -14.29 19.34
N SER A 181 -4.89 -15.17 20.23
CA SER A 181 -5.79 -14.80 21.33
C SER A 181 -5.11 -13.86 22.33
N ASP A 182 -3.83 -14.10 22.65
CA ASP A 182 -3.04 -13.25 23.53
C ASP A 182 -2.82 -11.86 22.93
N ALA A 183 -2.53 -11.76 21.63
CA ALA A 183 -2.45 -10.49 20.93
C ALA A 183 -3.79 -9.74 20.95
N LYS A 184 -4.90 -10.47 20.70
CA LYS A 184 -6.25 -9.91 20.75
C LYS A 184 -6.63 -9.35 22.11
N GLN A 185 -6.26 -10.05 23.21
CA GLN A 185 -6.50 -9.57 24.57
C GLN A 185 -5.72 -8.28 24.88
N VAL A 186 -4.47 -8.18 24.42
CA VAL A 186 -3.67 -6.97 24.61
C VAL A 186 -4.25 -5.81 23.82
N ALA A 187 -4.69 -6.03 22.57
CA ALA A 187 -5.38 -5.04 21.78
C ALA A 187 -6.67 -4.54 22.45
N LEU A 188 -7.46 -5.47 22.99
CA LEU A 188 -8.71 -5.15 23.67
C LEU A 188 -8.48 -4.27 24.91
N LYS A 189 -7.41 -4.52 25.68
CA LYS A 189 -7.01 -3.67 26.82
C LYS A 189 -6.62 -2.25 26.40
N LYS A 190 -6.21 -2.07 25.15
CA LYS A 190 -5.92 -0.77 24.54
C LYS A 190 -7.14 -0.15 23.84
N GLY A 191 -8.30 -0.82 23.87
CA GLY A 191 -9.54 -0.35 23.22
C GLY A 191 -9.67 -0.70 21.74
N TYR A 192 -8.80 -1.56 21.20
CA TYR A 192 -8.86 -2.02 19.80
C TYR A 192 -9.47 -3.42 19.71
N LYS A 193 -10.40 -3.60 18.79
CA LYS A 193 -11.01 -4.90 18.49
C LYS A 193 -10.39 -5.44 17.20
N LEU A 194 -9.54 -6.45 17.32
CA LEU A 194 -8.98 -7.14 16.15
C LEU A 194 -10.04 -8.09 15.57
N THR A 195 -10.26 -8.00 14.27
CA THR A 195 -11.28 -8.78 13.54
C THR A 195 -10.72 -9.49 12.34
N ARG A 196 -9.59 -9.05 11.82
CA ARG A 196 -8.98 -9.59 10.59
C ARG A 196 -7.48 -9.73 10.74
N ALA A 197 -6.93 -10.64 9.95
CA ALA A 197 -5.50 -10.85 9.82
C ALA A 197 -5.10 -10.92 8.35
N MET A 198 -3.84 -10.64 8.06
CA MET A 198 -3.26 -10.79 6.74
C MET A 198 -1.89 -11.47 6.83
N CYS A 199 -1.64 -12.39 5.91
CA CYS A 199 -0.36 -13.10 5.77
C CYS A 199 -0.20 -13.57 4.32
N ASN A 200 0.92 -14.22 4.00
CA ASN A 200 1.09 -14.90 2.72
C ASN A 200 0.67 -16.39 2.80
N SER A 201 0.65 -17.07 1.66
CA SER A 201 0.32 -18.50 1.58
C SER A 201 1.30 -19.38 2.36
N ASN A 202 2.58 -19.01 2.49
CA ASN A 202 3.56 -19.80 3.22
C ASN A 202 3.29 -19.76 4.73
N CYS A 203 2.97 -18.61 5.28
CA CYS A 203 2.53 -18.49 6.67
C CYS A 203 1.24 -19.31 6.93
N LEU A 204 0.29 -19.27 6.00
CA LEU A 204 -0.94 -20.05 6.11
C LEU A 204 -0.68 -21.57 6.01
N ASN A 205 0.30 -21.99 5.21
CA ASN A 205 0.75 -23.38 5.14
C ASN A 205 1.42 -23.84 6.46
N ALA A 206 2.11 -22.95 7.17
CA ALA A 206 2.62 -23.26 8.51
C ALA A 206 1.48 -23.58 9.49
N LEU A 207 0.38 -22.80 9.45
CA LEU A 207 -0.84 -23.09 10.19
C LEU A 207 -1.48 -24.43 9.76
N LEU A 208 -1.55 -24.70 8.47
CA LEU A 208 -2.06 -25.96 7.92
C LEU A 208 -1.22 -27.15 8.39
N ASN A 209 0.09 -26.98 8.54
CA ASN A 209 1.01 -28.03 8.97
C ASN A 209 1.11 -28.17 10.50
N ASN A 210 0.54 -27.23 11.25
CA ASN A 210 0.56 -27.26 12.71
C ASN A 210 -0.11 -28.51 13.29
N THR A 211 0.60 -29.23 14.15
CA THR A 211 0.16 -30.52 14.71
C THR A 211 -1.08 -30.37 15.59
N ASN A 212 -1.18 -29.30 16.38
CA ASN A 212 -2.30 -29.10 17.29
C ASN A 212 -3.59 -28.78 16.52
N ILE A 213 -3.50 -27.96 15.48
CA ILE A 213 -4.62 -27.64 14.60
C ILE A 213 -5.07 -28.91 13.87
N LYS A 214 -4.14 -29.66 13.28
CA LYS A 214 -4.43 -30.92 12.60
C LYS A 214 -5.13 -31.92 13.52
N ASN A 215 -4.58 -32.16 14.69
CA ASN A 215 -5.15 -33.12 15.65
C ASN A 215 -6.57 -32.69 16.05
N THR A 216 -6.80 -31.42 16.29
CA THR A 216 -8.13 -30.93 16.65
C THR A 216 -9.13 -31.14 15.51
N LEU A 217 -8.76 -30.80 14.29
CA LEU A 217 -9.61 -30.97 13.11
C LEU A 217 -9.85 -32.46 12.78
N TYR A 218 -8.85 -33.35 12.95
CA TYR A 218 -9.01 -34.79 12.76
C TYR A 218 -9.96 -35.42 13.76
N VAL A 219 -9.94 -34.99 15.01
CA VAL A 219 -10.88 -35.48 16.04
C VAL A 219 -12.33 -35.16 15.65
N PHE A 220 -12.59 -33.96 15.15
CA PHE A 220 -13.92 -33.57 14.67
C PHE A 220 -14.34 -34.33 13.39
N ALA A 221 -13.39 -34.76 12.58
CA ALA A 221 -13.62 -35.40 11.30
C ALA A 221 -13.54 -36.95 11.34
N ASN A 222 -13.47 -37.56 12.51
CA ASN A 222 -13.30 -39.04 12.69
C ASN A 222 -12.12 -39.63 11.89
N GLY A 223 -11.06 -38.87 11.68
CA GLY A 223 -9.79 -39.31 11.08
C GLY A 223 -9.76 -39.54 9.56
N ASN A 224 -10.85 -39.27 8.83
CA ASN A 224 -11.00 -39.68 7.44
C ASN A 224 -11.02 -38.53 6.42
N ILE A 225 -10.67 -37.29 6.79
CA ILE A 225 -10.78 -36.13 5.90
C ILE A 225 -9.40 -35.50 5.65
N SER A 226 -9.14 -35.14 4.40
CA SER A 226 -8.02 -34.25 4.05
C SER A 226 -8.34 -32.85 4.54
N ILE A 227 -7.50 -32.30 5.41
CA ILE A 227 -7.65 -30.93 5.93
C ILE A 227 -7.23 -29.95 4.84
N THR A 228 -8.10 -29.00 4.53
CA THR A 228 -7.86 -27.94 3.56
C THR A 228 -7.47 -26.63 4.24
N VAL A 229 -6.93 -25.70 3.46
CA VAL A 229 -6.64 -24.33 3.89
C VAL A 229 -7.90 -23.64 4.44
N ASP A 230 -9.06 -23.87 3.80
CA ASP A 230 -10.32 -23.27 4.21
C ASP A 230 -10.84 -23.84 5.55
N ASP A 231 -10.55 -25.11 5.85
CA ASP A 231 -10.87 -25.69 7.15
C ASP A 231 -10.06 -25.04 8.27
N VAL A 232 -8.78 -24.76 8.01
CA VAL A 232 -7.90 -24.05 8.95
C VAL A 232 -8.36 -22.63 9.17
N ARG A 233 -8.70 -21.89 8.09
CA ARG A 233 -9.23 -20.52 8.17
C ARG A 233 -10.50 -20.48 9.02
N ARG A 234 -11.46 -21.35 8.70
CA ARG A 234 -12.72 -21.45 9.44
C ARG A 234 -12.50 -21.80 10.91
N TYR A 235 -11.61 -22.75 11.21
CA TYR A 235 -11.26 -23.12 12.57
C TYR A 235 -10.69 -21.95 13.38
N ILE A 236 -9.77 -21.19 12.80
CA ILE A 236 -9.19 -20.01 13.46
C ILE A 236 -10.27 -18.92 13.63
N GLU A 237 -11.10 -18.69 12.62
CA GLU A 237 -12.18 -17.72 12.71
C GLU A 237 -13.19 -18.08 13.81
N GLU A 238 -13.63 -19.34 13.89
CA GLU A 238 -14.54 -19.80 14.93
C GLU A 238 -13.94 -19.70 16.34
N ARG A 239 -12.63 -19.94 16.49
CA ARG A 239 -11.93 -19.91 17.77
C ARG A 239 -11.57 -18.50 18.22
N THR A 240 -11.15 -17.67 17.31
CA THR A 240 -10.56 -16.36 17.62
C THR A 240 -11.45 -15.19 17.17
N GLY A 241 -12.39 -15.41 16.26
CA GLY A 241 -13.17 -14.37 15.61
C GLY A 241 -12.32 -13.50 14.68
N ILE A 242 -11.22 -14.06 14.12
CA ILE A 242 -10.31 -13.38 13.19
C ILE A 242 -10.46 -13.99 11.79
N THR A 243 -10.86 -13.18 10.82
CA THR A 243 -10.88 -13.58 9.41
C THR A 243 -9.51 -13.39 8.79
N ILE A 244 -8.95 -14.44 8.19
CA ILE A 244 -7.61 -14.42 7.57
C ILE A 244 -7.72 -14.12 6.08
N TYR A 245 -7.01 -13.10 5.63
CA TYR A 245 -6.80 -12.74 4.22
C TYR A 245 -5.39 -13.13 3.80
N VAL A 246 -5.26 -13.69 2.59
CA VAL A 246 -3.96 -14.05 2.02
C VAL A 246 -3.57 -13.02 0.97
N ASN A 247 -2.34 -12.54 1.07
CA ASN A 247 -1.75 -11.62 0.11
C ASN A 247 -0.38 -12.16 -0.33
N ASP A 248 -0.36 -12.81 -1.50
CA ASP A 248 0.86 -13.35 -2.14
C ASP A 248 1.45 -12.35 -3.16
N ASN A 249 0.88 -11.16 -3.24
CA ASN A 249 1.39 -10.12 -4.13
C ASN A 249 2.76 -9.62 -3.65
N GLY A 250 3.49 -9.04 -4.57
CA GLY A 250 4.81 -8.48 -4.33
C GLY A 250 5.20 -7.57 -5.47
N TYR A 251 6.41 -7.10 -5.44
CA TYR A 251 7.00 -6.22 -6.44
C TYR A 251 8.30 -6.82 -6.99
N VAL A 252 8.71 -6.34 -8.15
CA VAL A 252 10.02 -6.66 -8.71
C VAL A 252 10.98 -5.51 -8.36
N ASN A 253 12.09 -5.85 -7.70
CA ASN A 253 13.09 -4.87 -7.32
C ASN A 253 13.96 -4.42 -8.53
N GLU A 254 14.85 -3.44 -8.33
CA GLU A 254 15.74 -2.91 -9.37
C GLU A 254 16.67 -3.97 -9.98
N GLN A 255 16.92 -5.08 -9.28
CA GLN A 255 17.71 -6.22 -9.75
C GLN A 255 16.87 -7.24 -10.54
N GLY A 256 15.58 -7.00 -10.74
CA GLY A 256 14.68 -7.91 -11.44
C GLY A 256 14.22 -9.11 -10.60
N VAL A 257 14.41 -9.08 -9.28
CA VAL A 257 14.00 -10.16 -8.37
C VAL A 257 12.63 -9.85 -7.78
N PHE A 258 11.71 -10.81 -7.83
CA PHE A 258 10.42 -10.72 -7.17
C PHE A 258 10.58 -10.77 -5.65
N THR A 259 9.93 -9.85 -4.96
CA THR A 259 9.91 -9.76 -3.49
C THR A 259 8.45 -9.65 -3.04
N GLY A 260 7.97 -10.60 -2.24
CA GLY A 260 6.63 -10.56 -1.67
C GLY A 260 6.46 -9.38 -0.71
N TYR A 261 5.25 -8.86 -0.61
CA TYR A 261 4.93 -7.81 0.38
C TYR A 261 4.96 -8.33 1.81
N PHE A 262 4.63 -9.61 2.00
CA PHE A 262 4.69 -10.30 3.29
C PHE A 262 5.84 -11.29 3.30
N ALA A 263 6.67 -11.25 4.34
CA ALA A 263 7.63 -12.31 4.60
C ALA A 263 6.89 -13.59 5.02
N ASP A 264 7.51 -14.76 4.83
CA ASP A 264 6.91 -16.08 5.05
C ASP A 264 6.52 -16.34 6.49
N ASP A 265 7.11 -15.60 7.42
CA ASP A 265 6.93 -15.68 8.86
C ASP A 265 6.10 -14.52 9.43
N THR A 266 5.54 -13.67 8.59
CA THR A 266 4.80 -12.47 9.03
C THR A 266 3.29 -12.69 9.02
N PHE A 267 2.67 -12.53 10.22
CA PHE A 267 1.22 -12.56 10.39
C PHE A 267 0.76 -11.26 11.05
N VAL A 268 -0.03 -10.46 10.33
CA VAL A 268 -0.47 -9.14 10.78
C VAL A 268 -1.94 -9.19 11.20
N LEU A 269 -2.20 -8.81 12.44
CA LEU A 269 -3.54 -8.66 13.01
C LEU A 269 -3.95 -7.19 12.99
N MET A 270 -5.17 -6.89 12.62
CA MET A 270 -5.65 -5.51 12.48
C MET A 270 -7.12 -5.35 12.84
N PRO A 271 -7.55 -4.15 13.27
CA PRO A 271 -8.95 -3.82 13.46
C PRO A 271 -9.68 -3.72 12.11
N ASP A 272 -10.99 -3.62 12.15
CA ASP A 272 -11.80 -3.36 10.96
C ASP A 272 -11.67 -1.91 10.49
N GLY A 273 -11.96 -1.68 9.20
CA GLY A 273 -11.91 -0.37 8.56
C GLY A 273 -10.51 0.07 8.11
N PRO A 274 -10.36 1.33 7.70
CA PRO A 274 -9.08 1.92 7.31
C PRO A 274 -8.11 2.00 8.50
N LEU A 275 -6.84 1.78 8.23
CA LEU A 275 -5.76 1.88 9.23
C LEU A 275 -5.11 3.26 9.24
N GLY A 276 -5.24 3.95 8.13
CA GLY A 276 -4.72 5.28 7.86
C GLY A 276 -5.24 5.77 6.53
N GLU A 277 -4.61 6.80 5.97
CA GLU A 277 -4.91 7.38 4.67
C GLU A 277 -3.61 7.47 3.85
N THR A 278 -3.69 7.33 2.53
CA THR A 278 -2.55 7.64 1.65
C THR A 278 -2.68 9.07 1.17
N HIS A 279 -1.83 9.93 1.70
CA HIS A 279 -1.82 11.34 1.33
C HIS A 279 -0.98 11.55 0.07
N TYR A 280 -1.55 12.27 -0.87
CA TYR A 280 -0.88 12.69 -2.10
C TYR A 280 -0.70 14.20 -2.08
N GLY A 281 0.54 14.64 -2.07
CA GLY A 281 0.90 16.05 -2.13
C GLY A 281 0.84 16.63 -3.54
N THR A 282 1.17 17.89 -3.65
CA THR A 282 1.27 18.62 -4.90
C THR A 282 2.67 18.43 -5.49
N THR A 283 2.76 17.87 -6.70
CA THR A 283 4.05 17.77 -7.41
C THR A 283 4.48 19.14 -7.96
N PRO A 284 5.77 19.38 -8.21
CA PRO A 284 6.22 20.61 -8.87
C PRO A 284 5.50 20.86 -10.21
N GLU A 285 5.31 19.79 -11.00
CA GLU A 285 4.61 19.86 -12.29
C GLU A 285 3.13 20.25 -12.15
N GLU A 286 2.47 19.74 -11.12
CA GLU A 286 1.09 20.12 -10.78
C GLU A 286 1.02 21.58 -10.31
N SER A 287 1.99 22.03 -9.53
CA SER A 287 2.11 23.44 -9.10
C SER A 287 2.29 24.38 -10.28
N ASP A 288 3.15 23.99 -11.23
CA ASP A 288 3.37 24.78 -12.46
C ASP A 288 2.11 24.83 -13.34
N LEU A 289 1.36 23.71 -13.41
CA LEU A 289 0.06 23.66 -14.09
C LEU A 289 -0.95 24.63 -13.45
N MET A 290 -0.99 24.70 -12.12
CA MET A 290 -1.89 25.62 -11.39
C MET A 290 -1.54 27.11 -11.64
N THR A 291 -0.28 27.42 -11.82
CA THR A 291 0.21 28.79 -12.04
C THR A 291 0.24 29.20 -13.52
N GLY A 292 0.07 28.22 -14.44
CA GLY A 292 0.19 28.46 -15.89
C GLY A 292 1.63 28.73 -16.35
N ALA A 293 2.63 28.36 -15.55
CA ALA A 293 4.05 28.64 -15.81
C ALA A 293 4.79 27.54 -16.57
N THR A 294 4.11 26.51 -17.06
CA THR A 294 4.75 25.36 -17.71
C THR A 294 4.69 25.42 -19.22
N ASP A 295 5.83 25.16 -19.89
CA ASP A 295 5.91 24.90 -21.33
C ASP A 295 5.66 23.42 -21.68
N ALA A 296 5.55 22.54 -20.68
CA ALA A 296 5.28 21.12 -20.82
C ALA A 296 3.77 20.84 -20.68
N GLU A 297 3.29 19.83 -21.39
CA GLU A 297 1.93 19.35 -21.21
C GLU A 297 1.87 18.43 -19.99
N VAL A 298 1.03 18.78 -19.01
CA VAL A 298 0.84 18.06 -17.75
C VAL A 298 -0.58 17.54 -17.65
N SER A 299 -0.75 16.27 -17.32
CA SER A 299 -2.04 15.64 -17.04
C SER A 299 -1.96 14.82 -15.76
N LEU A 300 -3.08 14.72 -15.03
CA LEU A 300 -3.13 13.99 -13.77
C LEU A 300 -3.92 12.68 -13.94
N VAL A 301 -3.35 11.58 -13.46
CA VAL A 301 -4.05 10.29 -13.33
C VAL A 301 -4.63 10.22 -11.92
N ASN A 302 -5.97 10.09 -11.81
CA ASN A 302 -6.70 9.97 -10.55
C ASN A 302 -6.31 11.02 -9.48
N ASN A 303 -5.95 12.24 -9.88
CA ASN A 303 -5.46 13.32 -9.00
C ASN A 303 -4.25 12.93 -8.11
N SER A 304 -3.52 11.89 -8.45
CA SER A 304 -2.44 11.34 -7.63
C SER A 304 -1.08 11.36 -8.33
N VAL A 305 -1.05 11.07 -9.62
CA VAL A 305 0.17 10.90 -10.39
C VAL A 305 0.17 11.92 -11.54
N ALA A 306 1.20 12.76 -11.58
CA ALA A 306 1.38 13.72 -12.67
C ALA A 306 2.16 13.05 -13.81
N VAL A 307 1.60 13.15 -15.03
CA VAL A 307 2.21 12.71 -16.28
C VAL A 307 2.55 13.95 -17.09
N THR A 308 3.81 14.09 -17.42
CA THR A 308 4.33 15.24 -18.16
C THR A 308 4.99 14.78 -19.44
N THR A 309 4.65 15.39 -20.57
CA THR A 309 5.34 15.20 -21.83
C THR A 309 6.10 16.47 -22.22
N SER A 310 7.35 16.30 -22.59
CA SER A 310 8.22 17.39 -23.03
C SER A 310 9.00 17.03 -24.29
N LYS A 311 9.27 18.04 -25.11
CA LYS A 311 10.09 17.88 -26.32
C LYS A 311 11.56 18.03 -25.96
N ILE A 312 12.38 17.06 -26.37
CA ILE A 312 13.84 17.13 -26.28
C ILE A 312 14.37 17.59 -27.63
N VAL A 313 15.31 18.53 -27.62
CA VAL A 313 15.87 19.12 -28.86
C VAL A 313 17.05 18.29 -29.39
N ASP A 314 17.86 17.71 -28.48
CA ASP A 314 19.03 16.90 -28.87
C ASP A 314 19.20 15.74 -27.86
N PRO A 315 19.02 14.47 -28.28
CA PRO A 315 18.41 14.05 -29.56
C PRO A 315 16.93 14.46 -29.66
N VAL A 316 16.46 14.79 -30.87
CA VAL A 316 15.07 15.24 -31.07
C VAL A 316 14.09 14.12 -30.72
N ASN A 317 13.37 14.26 -29.63
CA ASN A 317 12.45 13.23 -29.14
C ASN A 317 11.36 13.78 -28.19
N VAL A 318 10.48 12.90 -27.70
CA VAL A 318 9.54 13.17 -26.62
C VAL A 318 9.97 12.38 -25.39
N GLN A 319 10.04 13.06 -24.28
CA GLN A 319 10.22 12.46 -22.96
C GLN A 319 8.89 12.48 -22.21
N THR A 320 8.46 11.32 -21.76
CA THR A 320 7.35 11.18 -20.81
C THR A 320 7.93 10.99 -19.42
N LYS A 321 7.53 11.84 -18.49
CA LYS A 321 7.90 11.80 -17.08
C LYS A 321 6.66 11.56 -16.25
N VAL A 322 6.77 10.65 -15.30
CA VAL A 322 5.77 10.39 -14.27
C VAL A 322 6.33 10.83 -12.92
N SER A 323 5.54 11.57 -12.16
CA SER A 323 5.94 12.05 -10.85
C SER A 323 4.79 12.00 -9.85
N MET A 324 5.11 11.77 -8.58
CA MET A 324 4.16 11.80 -7.47
C MET A 324 4.86 12.20 -6.16
N VAL A 325 4.11 12.87 -5.30
CA VAL A 325 4.47 13.12 -3.90
C VAL A 325 3.47 12.36 -3.06
N MET A 326 3.90 11.41 -2.24
CA MET A 326 2.98 10.65 -1.42
C MET A 326 3.62 10.07 -0.16
N LEU A 327 2.82 9.98 0.90
CA LEU A 327 3.16 9.24 2.11
C LEU A 327 1.87 8.75 2.78
N PRO A 328 1.76 7.48 3.17
CA PRO A 328 0.63 7.02 3.97
C PRO A 328 0.75 7.54 5.41
N SER A 329 -0.37 7.86 6.05
CA SER A 329 -0.48 8.02 7.49
C SER A 329 -0.83 6.68 8.15
N PHE A 330 -0.68 6.57 9.46
CA PHE A 330 -0.97 5.34 10.19
C PHE A 330 -1.64 5.65 11.54
N GLU A 331 -2.86 6.16 11.49
CA GLU A 331 -3.61 6.58 12.67
C GLU A 331 -3.87 5.43 13.63
N GLN A 332 -4.06 4.23 13.09
CA GLN A 332 -4.35 3.01 13.86
C GLN A 332 -3.11 2.16 14.16
N ALA A 333 -1.90 2.73 14.11
CA ALA A 333 -0.66 1.99 14.39
C ALA A 333 -0.67 1.25 15.72
N ASP A 334 -1.31 1.82 16.75
CA ASP A 334 -1.43 1.21 18.09
C ASP A 334 -2.40 0.01 18.12
N GLY A 335 -3.28 -0.09 17.13
CA GLY A 335 -4.25 -1.18 16.97
C GLY A 335 -3.79 -2.31 16.07
N VAL A 336 -2.63 -2.20 15.42
CA VAL A 336 -2.08 -3.25 14.56
C VAL A 336 -1.05 -4.07 15.34
N PHE A 337 -1.10 -5.40 15.19
CA PHE A 337 -0.19 -6.35 15.84
C PHE A 337 0.48 -7.21 14.77
N ILE A 338 1.79 -7.29 14.84
CA ILE A 338 2.61 -8.09 13.94
C ILE A 338 3.13 -9.27 14.77
N ILE A 339 2.85 -10.49 14.32
CA ILE A 339 3.38 -11.71 14.88
C ILE A 339 4.39 -12.29 13.90
N ASP A 340 5.64 -12.41 14.33
CA ASP A 340 6.62 -13.27 13.67
C ASP A 340 6.30 -14.71 14.07
N THR A 341 6.01 -15.57 13.08
CA THR A 341 5.62 -16.95 13.30
C THR A 341 6.80 -17.85 13.66
N LYS A 342 8.01 -17.32 13.64
CA LYS A 342 9.24 -17.93 14.13
C LYS A 342 9.57 -17.38 15.53
N ALA A 343 10.07 -18.28 16.41
CA ALA A 343 10.40 -17.96 17.80
C ALA A 343 11.79 -17.30 17.95
#